data_b7c62601efbc3801b1f88078aa70e4f4
#
_entry.id   b7c62601efbc3801b1f88078aa70e4f4
#
_cell.length_a   1.000
_cell.length_b   1.000
_cell.length_c   1.000
_cell.angle_alpha   90.00
_cell.angle_beta   90.00
_cell.angle_gamma   90.00
#
_symmetry.space_group_name_H-M   'P 1'
#
loop_
_entity.id
_entity.type
_entity.pdbx_description
1 polymer ?
#
loop_
_entity_poly.entity_id
_entity_poly.type
_entity_poly.pdbx_seq_one_letter_code
_entity_poly.pdbx_strand_id
1 'polypeptide(L)'
;MRLPGLGIRGFKAHLRKAPERLGTLRTPEGTALPPNILEEFRRDMARLALVREQIVEIEKARIERLVHAPDTGPHAMVRLLAKVIGIAIETADMLVQEVLSRNLRDRRAVARYAGLTGSPDESGTKRREKGLTKAGNARVRRGLIQLAWRFLQFQKQSALVKWFRLRTEGPSGARKTTMIVALARKLLIALWRMVTTGEVPEGVVLRLAH
;
A
#
# COMPACT_ATOMS: atom_id res chain seq x y z
N MET A 1 -11.20 -16.19 0.67
CA MET A 1 -12.34 -16.40 1.59
C MET A 1 -12.50 -17.92 1.74
N ARG A 2 -12.25 -18.44 2.92
CA ARG A 2 -12.63 -19.84 3.24
C ARG A 2 -14.09 -19.77 3.66
N LEU A 3 -14.95 -20.58 3.08
CA LEU A 3 -16.32 -20.75 3.54
C LEU A 3 -16.23 -21.56 4.86
N PRO A 4 -16.26 -20.85 6.04
CA PRO A 4 -15.93 -21.52 7.28
C PRO A 4 -16.99 -22.57 7.59
N GLY A 5 -16.55 -23.76 7.93
CA GLY A 5 -17.41 -24.87 8.33
C GLY A 5 -17.92 -25.79 7.23
N LEU A 6 -17.80 -25.42 5.94
CA LEU A 6 -18.32 -26.22 4.83
C LEU A 6 -17.24 -26.89 3.97
N GLY A 7 -15.99 -26.78 4.37
CA GLY A 7 -14.87 -27.43 3.67
C GLY A 7 -14.62 -26.97 2.22
N ILE A 8 -15.38 -25.98 1.70
CA ILE A 8 -15.29 -25.53 0.33
C ILE A 8 -14.01 -24.73 0.14
N ARG A 9 -13.13 -25.22 -0.74
CA ARG A 9 -11.86 -24.58 -1.09
C ARG A 9 -11.93 -24.00 -2.51
N GLY A 10 -11.22 -22.88 -2.73
CA GLY A 10 -11.02 -22.32 -4.10
C GLY A 10 -12.19 -21.47 -4.63
N PHE A 11 -13.25 -21.22 -3.88
CA PHE A 11 -14.25 -20.23 -4.29
C PHE A 11 -13.68 -18.81 -4.20
N LYS A 12 -13.67 -18.11 -5.32
CA LYS A 12 -13.13 -16.76 -5.45
C LYS A 12 -14.29 -15.77 -5.62
N ALA A 13 -14.81 -15.25 -4.52
CA ALA A 13 -15.93 -14.29 -4.49
C ALA A 13 -15.68 -13.00 -5.27
N HIS A 14 -14.41 -12.66 -5.55
CA HIS A 14 -14.04 -11.46 -6.29
C HIS A 14 -14.17 -11.58 -7.81
N LEU A 15 -14.38 -12.77 -8.34
CA LEU A 15 -14.56 -12.97 -9.78
C LEU A 15 -15.95 -12.55 -10.24
N ARG A 16 -16.03 -11.99 -11.45
CA ARG A 16 -17.30 -11.51 -12.06
C ARG A 16 -18.38 -12.60 -12.10
N LYS A 17 -18.01 -13.82 -12.39
CA LYS A 17 -18.93 -14.98 -12.48
C LYS A 17 -19.14 -15.70 -11.13
N ALA A 18 -18.68 -15.15 -10.01
CA ALA A 18 -18.84 -15.79 -8.71
C ALA A 18 -20.31 -15.94 -8.27
N PRO A 19 -21.22 -14.96 -8.49
CA PRO A 19 -22.64 -15.13 -8.16
C PRO A 19 -23.30 -16.30 -8.89
N GLU A 20 -23.00 -16.48 -10.18
CA GLU A 20 -23.56 -17.56 -11.00
C GLU A 20 -23.09 -18.95 -10.50
N ARG A 21 -21.87 -19.03 -10.00
CA ARG A 21 -21.28 -20.27 -9.48
C ARG A 21 -21.78 -20.67 -8.11
N LEU A 22 -22.42 -19.78 -7.35
CA LEU A 22 -22.90 -20.06 -6.00
C LEU A 22 -23.88 -21.26 -5.98
N GLY A 23 -24.82 -21.32 -6.90
CA GLY A 23 -25.78 -22.39 -6.97
C GLY A 23 -25.23 -23.77 -7.35
N THR A 24 -24.03 -23.80 -7.94
CA THR A 24 -23.34 -25.04 -8.33
C THR A 24 -22.34 -25.56 -7.29
N LEU A 25 -22.10 -24.81 -6.23
CA LEU A 25 -21.20 -25.25 -5.16
C LEU A 25 -21.72 -26.48 -4.45
N ARG A 26 -20.79 -27.36 -4.11
CA ARG A 26 -21.06 -28.58 -3.33
C ARG A 26 -20.10 -28.64 -2.14
N THR A 27 -20.53 -29.26 -1.08
CA THR A 27 -19.65 -29.61 0.05
C THR A 27 -18.63 -30.68 -0.40
N PRO A 28 -17.58 -30.94 0.38
CA PRO A 28 -16.64 -32.03 0.05
C PRO A 28 -17.31 -33.40 -0.09
N GLU A 29 -18.45 -33.59 0.55
CA GLU A 29 -19.28 -34.83 0.48
C GLU A 29 -20.19 -34.85 -0.77
N GLY A 30 -20.12 -33.82 -1.63
CA GLY A 30 -20.92 -33.73 -2.86
C GLY A 30 -22.35 -33.21 -2.68
N THR A 31 -22.74 -32.83 -1.46
CA THR A 31 -24.09 -32.32 -1.18
C THR A 31 -24.24 -30.85 -1.55
N ALA A 32 -25.45 -30.42 -1.89
CA ALA A 32 -25.75 -29.00 -2.15
C ALA A 32 -25.62 -28.19 -0.86
N LEU A 33 -25.29 -26.90 -1.00
CA LEU A 33 -25.29 -25.98 0.12
C LEU A 33 -26.69 -25.86 0.74
N PRO A 34 -26.79 -25.81 2.09
CA PRO A 34 -28.06 -25.51 2.75
C PRO A 34 -28.66 -24.18 2.24
N PRO A 35 -29.98 -24.11 2.04
CA PRO A 35 -30.64 -22.92 1.46
C PRO A 35 -30.34 -21.62 2.21
N ASN A 36 -30.35 -21.66 3.56
CA ASN A 36 -30.04 -20.51 4.41
C ASN A 36 -28.60 -19.99 4.18
N ILE A 37 -27.66 -20.89 4.03
CA ILE A 37 -26.25 -20.54 3.75
C ILE A 37 -26.13 -19.95 2.34
N LEU A 38 -26.81 -20.50 1.36
CA LEU A 38 -26.83 -19.99 0.01
C LEU A 38 -27.39 -18.56 -0.05
N GLU A 39 -28.47 -18.29 0.69
CA GLU A 39 -29.05 -16.96 0.81
C GLU A 39 -28.15 -15.96 1.53
N GLU A 40 -27.44 -16.40 2.57
CA GLU A 40 -26.43 -15.58 3.24
C GLU A 40 -25.31 -15.15 2.25
N PHE A 41 -24.80 -16.10 1.46
CA PHE A 41 -23.78 -15.78 0.46
C PHE A 41 -24.29 -14.88 -0.65
N ARG A 42 -25.55 -15.02 -1.08
CA ARG A 42 -26.15 -14.09 -2.04
C ARG A 42 -26.17 -12.67 -1.51
N ARG A 43 -26.57 -12.49 -0.25
CA ARG A 43 -26.54 -11.17 0.41
C ARG A 43 -25.13 -10.62 0.53
N ASP A 44 -24.13 -11.43 0.89
CA ASP A 44 -22.73 -10.99 0.96
C ASP A 44 -22.16 -10.64 -0.41
N MET A 45 -22.51 -11.37 -1.45
CA MET A 45 -22.13 -11.03 -2.83
C MET A 45 -22.75 -9.71 -3.31
N ALA A 46 -24.02 -9.45 -2.95
CA ALA A 46 -24.66 -8.17 -3.25
C ALA A 46 -23.98 -7.00 -2.52
N ARG A 47 -23.66 -7.17 -1.24
CA ARG A 47 -22.85 -6.18 -0.49
C ARG A 47 -21.47 -5.94 -1.12
N LEU A 48 -20.79 -7.01 -1.54
CA LEU A 48 -19.50 -6.90 -2.21
C LEU A 48 -19.61 -6.15 -3.55
N ALA A 49 -20.67 -6.37 -4.32
CA ALA A 49 -20.92 -5.67 -5.58
C ALA A 49 -21.11 -4.17 -5.31
N LEU A 50 -21.97 -3.81 -4.36
CA LEU A 50 -22.21 -2.41 -3.97
C LEU A 50 -20.94 -1.69 -3.54
N VAL A 51 -20.12 -2.33 -2.69
CA VAL A 51 -18.86 -1.73 -2.24
C VAL A 51 -17.89 -1.51 -3.41
N ARG A 52 -17.87 -2.40 -4.39
CA ARG A 52 -17.06 -2.23 -5.61
C ARG A 52 -17.51 -1.08 -6.47
N GLU A 53 -18.79 -0.93 -6.67
CA GLU A 53 -19.36 0.22 -7.39
C GLU A 53 -18.97 1.53 -6.72
N GLN A 54 -19.14 1.63 -5.41
CA GLN A 54 -18.72 2.80 -4.64
C GLN A 54 -17.21 3.09 -4.76
N ILE A 55 -16.35 2.05 -4.76
CA ILE A 55 -14.92 2.23 -4.98
C ILE A 55 -14.66 2.83 -6.36
N VAL A 56 -15.28 2.31 -7.41
CA VAL A 56 -15.10 2.81 -8.79
C VAL A 56 -15.57 4.27 -8.91
N GLU A 57 -16.70 4.62 -8.29
CA GLU A 57 -17.20 6.00 -8.26
C GLU A 57 -16.23 6.96 -7.57
N ILE A 58 -15.71 6.56 -6.39
CA ILE A 58 -14.73 7.37 -5.64
C ILE A 58 -13.43 7.54 -6.44
N GLU A 59 -12.94 6.47 -7.09
CA GLU A 59 -11.74 6.53 -7.92
C GLU A 59 -11.95 7.45 -9.12
N LYS A 60 -13.10 7.36 -9.80
CA LYS A 60 -13.46 8.24 -10.91
C LYS A 60 -13.52 9.70 -10.47
N ALA A 61 -14.27 10.01 -9.41
CA ALA A 61 -14.39 11.38 -8.88
C ALA A 61 -13.03 11.96 -8.44
N ARG A 62 -12.10 11.11 -7.96
CA ARG A 62 -10.73 11.52 -7.63
C ARG A 62 -9.94 11.92 -8.88
N ILE A 63 -10.02 11.12 -9.94
CA ILE A 63 -9.36 11.42 -11.22
C ILE A 63 -9.90 12.73 -11.80
N GLU A 64 -11.21 12.90 -11.85
CA GLU A 64 -11.87 14.13 -12.35
C GLU A 64 -11.39 15.37 -11.57
N ARG A 65 -11.33 15.30 -10.26
CA ARG A 65 -10.79 16.40 -9.43
C ARG A 65 -9.33 16.70 -9.75
N LEU A 66 -8.50 15.68 -10.00
CA LEU A 66 -7.09 15.88 -10.34
C LEU A 66 -6.91 16.52 -11.71
N VAL A 67 -7.77 16.21 -12.69
CA VAL A 67 -7.72 16.81 -14.04
C VAL A 67 -8.02 18.31 -13.98
N HIS A 68 -9.00 18.72 -13.18
CA HIS A 68 -9.42 20.11 -13.09
C HIS A 68 -8.69 20.94 -12.03
N ALA A 69 -7.85 20.31 -11.22
CA ALA A 69 -7.14 20.99 -10.14
C ALA A 69 -5.94 21.81 -10.66
N PRO A 70 -5.58 22.91 -9.99
CA PRO A 70 -4.41 23.72 -10.33
C PRO A 70 -3.11 22.91 -10.34
N ASP A 71 -2.11 23.41 -11.10
CA ASP A 71 -0.75 22.81 -11.17
C ASP A 71 0.12 23.16 -9.94
N THR A 72 -0.51 23.58 -8.84
CA THR A 72 0.13 23.91 -7.58
C THR A 72 -0.53 23.19 -6.41
N GLY A 73 0.15 23.17 -5.28
CA GLY A 73 -0.39 22.62 -4.04
C GLY A 73 -0.53 21.08 -4.03
N PRO A 74 -1.40 20.53 -3.16
CA PRO A 74 -1.49 19.10 -2.93
C PRO A 74 -1.81 18.26 -4.19
N HIS A 75 -2.67 18.75 -5.07
CA HIS A 75 -3.03 18.01 -6.28
C HIS A 75 -1.87 17.89 -7.27
N ALA A 76 -1.03 18.95 -7.38
CA ALA A 76 0.19 18.88 -8.16
C ALA A 76 1.18 17.85 -7.60
N MET A 77 1.30 17.75 -6.27
CA MET A 77 2.11 16.71 -5.62
C MET A 77 1.58 15.30 -5.95
N VAL A 78 0.26 15.10 -5.96
CA VAL A 78 -0.34 13.81 -6.35
C VAL A 78 0.01 13.47 -7.78
N ARG A 79 -0.14 14.42 -8.72
CA ARG A 79 0.24 14.20 -10.14
C ARG A 79 1.72 13.87 -10.29
N LEU A 80 2.58 14.57 -9.55
CA LEU A 80 4.03 14.33 -9.57
C LEU A 80 4.37 12.92 -9.09
N LEU A 81 3.83 12.49 -7.96
CA LEU A 81 4.06 11.15 -7.41
C LEU A 81 3.48 10.06 -8.29
N ALA A 82 2.32 10.28 -8.89
CA ALA A 82 1.69 9.32 -9.78
C ALA A 82 2.48 9.09 -11.08
N LYS A 83 3.41 9.99 -11.45
CA LYS A 83 4.37 9.72 -12.55
C LYS A 83 5.35 8.60 -12.22
N VAL A 84 5.64 8.32 -10.95
CA VAL A 84 6.53 7.22 -10.58
C VAL A 84 5.87 5.88 -10.90
N ILE A 85 6.51 5.06 -11.74
CA ILE A 85 5.98 3.72 -12.06
C ILE A 85 5.90 2.88 -10.76
N GLY A 86 4.73 2.30 -10.50
CA GLY A 86 4.47 1.55 -9.26
C GLY A 86 3.73 2.37 -8.18
N ILE A 87 3.59 3.69 -8.34
CA ILE A 87 2.73 4.52 -7.49
C ILE A 87 1.42 4.78 -8.26
N ALA A 88 0.32 4.28 -7.71
CA ALA A 88 -1.02 4.57 -8.21
C ALA A 88 -1.55 5.88 -7.61
N ILE A 89 -2.54 6.50 -8.27
CA ILE A 89 -3.13 7.78 -7.86
C ILE A 89 -3.65 7.72 -6.42
N GLU A 90 -4.29 6.61 -6.03
CA GLU A 90 -4.83 6.43 -4.68
C GLU A 90 -3.72 6.43 -3.61
N THR A 91 -2.58 5.80 -3.94
CA THR A 91 -1.42 5.77 -3.04
C THR A 91 -0.77 7.15 -2.95
N ALA A 92 -0.64 7.85 -4.09
CA ALA A 92 -0.12 9.21 -4.13
C ALA A 92 -1.01 10.18 -3.35
N ASP A 93 -2.33 10.13 -3.56
CA ASP A 93 -3.31 10.95 -2.86
C ASP A 93 -3.26 10.68 -1.34
N MET A 94 -3.26 9.43 -0.92
CA MET A 94 -3.13 9.07 0.49
C MET A 94 -1.84 9.64 1.11
N LEU A 95 -0.71 9.52 0.43
CA LEU A 95 0.57 10.06 0.93
C LEU A 95 0.55 11.58 1.03
N VAL A 96 -0.02 12.27 0.05
CA VAL A 96 -0.10 13.73 0.05
C VAL A 96 -1.04 14.20 1.15
N GLN A 97 -2.27 13.69 1.21
CA GLN A 97 -3.26 14.12 2.19
C GLN A 97 -2.85 13.83 3.63
N GLU A 98 -2.20 12.70 3.86
CA GLU A 98 -1.85 12.28 5.21
C GLU A 98 -0.51 12.86 5.71
N VAL A 99 0.48 13.05 4.83
CA VAL A 99 1.85 13.39 5.23
C VAL A 99 2.48 14.53 4.45
N LEU A 100 2.49 14.43 3.09
CA LEU A 100 3.41 15.22 2.28
C LEU A 100 2.99 16.68 2.10
N SER A 101 1.70 17.00 2.27
CA SER A 101 1.18 18.36 2.30
C SER A 101 1.43 19.08 3.64
N ARG A 102 1.92 18.37 4.65
CA ARG A 102 2.20 18.93 5.96
C ARG A 102 3.56 19.62 5.99
N ASN A 103 3.64 20.73 6.69
CA ASN A 103 4.91 21.43 6.94
C ASN A 103 5.73 20.68 8.00
N LEU A 104 6.45 19.65 7.59
CA LEU A 104 7.30 18.86 8.48
C LEU A 104 8.74 19.37 8.41
N ARG A 105 9.31 19.69 9.55
CA ARG A 105 10.59 20.37 9.70
C ARG A 105 11.76 19.67 9.00
N ASP A 106 11.80 18.34 9.07
CA ASP A 106 12.93 17.56 8.58
C ASP A 106 12.56 16.09 8.29
N ARG A 107 13.49 15.36 7.67
CA ARG A 107 13.36 13.92 7.34
C ARG A 107 13.06 13.03 8.56
N ARG A 108 13.50 13.45 9.77
CA ARG A 108 13.24 12.70 11.01
C ARG A 108 11.79 12.88 11.44
N ALA A 109 11.27 14.10 11.33
CA ALA A 109 9.87 14.41 11.60
C ALA A 109 8.94 13.63 10.65
N VAL A 110 9.24 13.57 9.34
CA VAL A 110 8.51 12.79 8.33
C VAL A 110 8.46 11.31 8.71
N ALA A 111 9.60 10.71 9.02
CA ALA A 111 9.68 9.29 9.39
C ALA A 111 8.95 8.99 10.71
N ARG A 112 9.04 9.89 11.69
CA ARG A 112 8.37 9.76 12.98
C ARG A 112 6.86 9.87 12.84
N TYR A 113 6.38 10.84 12.07
CA TYR A 113 4.95 11.00 11.79
C TYR A 113 4.32 9.74 11.18
N ALA A 114 5.02 9.09 10.26
CA ALA A 114 4.60 7.84 9.65
C ALA A 114 4.76 6.60 10.57
N GLY A 115 5.36 6.75 11.74
CA GLY A 115 5.66 5.62 12.63
C GLY A 115 6.65 4.61 12.06
N LEU A 116 7.59 5.09 11.23
CA LEU A 116 8.65 4.30 10.61
C LEU A 116 10.02 4.50 11.30
N THR A 117 10.01 4.93 12.55
CA THR A 117 11.22 5.05 13.39
C THR A 117 11.28 3.91 14.39
N GLY A 118 12.49 3.52 14.79
CA GLY A 118 12.70 2.60 15.89
C GLY A 118 12.21 3.18 17.22
N SER A 119 11.78 2.32 18.14
CA SER A 119 11.55 2.68 19.53
C SER A 119 12.89 2.81 20.22
N PRO A 120 13.24 3.95 20.85
CA PRO A 120 14.44 4.00 21.66
C PRO A 120 14.25 3.09 22.88
N ASP A 121 15.16 2.15 23.06
CA ASP A 121 15.31 1.38 24.29
C ASP A 121 16.53 1.93 25.01
N GLU A 122 16.29 2.89 25.89
CA GLU A 122 17.35 3.58 26.64
C GLU A 122 17.42 2.95 28.04
N SER A 123 18.31 1.99 28.24
CA SER A 123 18.69 1.50 29.57
C SER A 123 20.15 1.82 29.84
N GLY A 124 20.40 2.87 30.66
CA GLY A 124 21.73 3.30 31.05
C GLY A 124 22.58 3.75 29.84
N THR A 125 23.79 3.24 29.72
CA THR A 125 24.76 3.61 28.68
C THR A 125 24.51 2.91 27.32
N LYS A 126 23.60 1.94 27.22
CA LYS A 126 23.32 1.19 25.99
C LYS A 126 22.05 1.71 25.31
N ARG A 127 22.25 2.36 24.17
CA ARG A 127 21.15 2.81 23.29
C ARG A 127 20.90 1.74 22.22
N ARG A 128 19.77 1.03 22.31
CA ARG A 128 19.34 0.07 21.28
C ARG A 128 17.99 0.53 20.71
N GLU A 129 17.82 0.44 19.40
CA GLU A 129 16.51 0.57 18.77
C GLU A 129 15.79 -0.77 18.84
N LYS A 130 14.68 -0.82 19.58
CA LYS A 130 13.84 -2.03 19.75
C LYS A 130 12.58 -1.90 18.88
N GLY A 131 12.62 -2.53 17.68
CA GLY A 131 11.47 -2.58 16.77
C GLY A 131 10.92 -1.23 16.34
N LEU A 132 9.74 -1.24 15.71
CA LEU A 132 9.03 -0.02 15.33
C LEU A 132 8.27 0.55 16.52
N THR A 133 8.35 1.86 16.68
CA THR A 133 7.50 2.58 17.63
C THR A 133 6.09 2.49 17.17
N LYS A 134 5.30 1.75 17.00
CA LYS A 134 3.91 1.74 16.50
C LYS A 134 3.12 3.07 16.65
N ALA A 135 3.76 4.10 17.21
CA ALA A 135 3.32 5.49 17.24
C ALA A 135 3.29 6.08 15.83
N GLY A 136 2.48 7.12 15.61
CA GLY A 136 2.32 7.76 14.32
C GLY A 136 1.18 7.20 13.48
N ASN A 137 1.08 7.65 12.21
CA ASN A 137 -0.04 7.33 11.34
C ASN A 137 0.04 5.88 10.81
N ALA A 138 -0.81 5.01 11.37
CA ALA A 138 -0.86 3.59 11.02
C ALA A 138 -1.30 3.32 9.58
N ARG A 139 -2.13 4.20 8.98
CA ARG A 139 -2.58 4.10 7.59
C ARG A 139 -1.41 4.33 6.65
N VAL A 140 -0.66 5.41 6.88
CA VAL A 140 0.55 5.75 6.12
C VAL A 140 1.60 4.64 6.24
N ARG A 141 1.87 4.16 7.45
CA ARG A 141 2.84 3.09 7.68
C ARG A 141 2.50 1.82 6.89
N ARG A 142 1.24 1.36 6.94
CA ARG A 142 0.79 0.19 6.18
C ARG A 142 0.89 0.42 4.67
N GLY A 143 0.42 1.56 4.19
CA GLY A 143 0.48 1.92 2.77
C GLY A 143 1.91 2.00 2.25
N LEU A 144 2.84 2.57 3.03
CA LEU A 144 4.26 2.64 2.66
C LEU A 144 4.97 1.28 2.65
N ILE A 145 4.62 0.38 3.56
CA ILE A 145 5.17 -0.99 3.54
C ILE A 145 4.70 -1.72 2.28
N GLN A 146 3.42 -1.61 1.92
CA GLN A 146 2.88 -2.18 0.69
C GLN A 146 3.52 -1.53 -0.55
N LEU A 147 3.67 -0.20 -0.53
CA LEU A 147 4.34 0.52 -1.61
C LEU A 147 5.80 0.09 -1.77
N ALA A 148 6.53 -0.14 -0.67
CA ALA A 148 7.91 -0.61 -0.71
C ALA A 148 8.02 -1.99 -1.41
N TRP A 149 7.10 -2.92 -1.16
CA TRP A 149 7.05 -4.18 -1.90
C TRP A 149 6.79 -3.99 -3.39
N ARG A 150 5.83 -3.13 -3.75
CA ARG A 150 5.57 -2.78 -5.17
C ARG A 150 6.77 -2.10 -5.81
N PHE A 151 7.46 -1.22 -5.08
CA PHE A 151 8.62 -0.50 -5.57
C PHE A 151 9.76 -1.46 -5.96
N LEU A 152 9.96 -2.56 -5.22
CA LEU A 152 10.91 -3.62 -5.58
C LEU A 152 10.59 -4.28 -6.92
N GLN A 153 9.30 -4.36 -7.30
CA GLN A 153 8.88 -4.97 -8.56
C GLN A 153 9.07 -4.03 -9.75
N PHE A 154 8.70 -2.77 -9.57
CA PHE A 154 8.60 -1.81 -10.67
C PHE A 154 9.83 -0.93 -10.86
N GLN A 155 10.64 -0.72 -9.81
CA GLN A 155 11.77 0.21 -9.80
C GLN A 155 13.11 -0.50 -9.61
N LYS A 156 13.32 -1.58 -10.37
CA LYS A 156 14.47 -2.49 -10.22
C LYS A 156 15.84 -1.81 -10.30
N GLN A 157 15.93 -0.69 -11.03
CA GLN A 157 17.17 0.06 -11.25
C GLN A 157 17.41 1.18 -10.22
N SER A 158 16.42 1.49 -9.38
CA SER A 158 16.57 2.57 -8.39
C SER A 158 17.64 2.25 -7.36
N ALA A 159 18.37 3.28 -6.92
CA ALA A 159 19.37 3.17 -5.87
C ALA A 159 18.80 2.57 -4.59
N LEU A 160 17.54 2.84 -4.26
CA LEU A 160 16.86 2.28 -3.10
C LEU A 160 16.65 0.76 -3.21
N VAL A 161 16.32 0.24 -4.38
CA VAL A 161 16.15 -1.21 -4.61
C VAL A 161 17.51 -1.91 -4.61
N LYS A 162 18.52 -1.32 -5.25
CA LYS A 162 19.91 -1.82 -5.18
C LYS A 162 20.41 -1.89 -3.74
N TRP A 163 20.17 -0.84 -2.96
CA TRP A 163 20.50 -0.81 -1.52
C TRP A 163 19.79 -1.93 -0.74
N PHE A 164 18.50 -2.17 -1.00
CA PHE A 164 17.73 -3.23 -0.35
C PHE A 164 18.30 -4.61 -0.66
N ARG A 165 18.57 -4.89 -1.94
CA ARG A 165 19.14 -6.17 -2.39
C ARG A 165 20.49 -6.46 -1.76
N LEU A 166 21.41 -5.50 -1.79
CA LEU A 166 22.73 -5.64 -1.17
C LEU A 166 22.67 -6.02 0.31
N ARG A 167 21.60 -5.66 1.00
CA ARG A 167 21.44 -5.96 2.44
C ARG A 167 20.63 -7.20 2.75
N THR A 168 19.92 -7.74 1.78
CA THR A 168 19.02 -8.91 1.96
C THR A 168 19.45 -10.14 1.19
N GLU A 169 20.41 -10.00 0.27
CA GLU A 169 20.98 -11.08 -0.53
C GLU A 169 22.32 -11.48 0.06
N GLY A 170 22.55 -12.80 0.22
CA GLY A 170 23.78 -13.37 0.76
C GLY A 170 23.60 -14.12 2.08
N PRO A 171 24.63 -14.88 2.52
CA PRO A 171 24.58 -15.76 3.69
C PRO A 171 24.30 -15.02 5.02
N SER A 172 24.77 -13.78 5.13
CA SER A 172 24.58 -12.90 6.29
C SER A 172 23.52 -11.80 6.04
N GLY A 173 22.69 -11.95 5.02
CA GLY A 173 21.67 -10.98 4.66
C GLY A 173 20.63 -10.75 5.76
N ALA A 174 20.26 -9.49 6.00
CA ALA A 174 19.23 -9.12 6.96
C ALA A 174 17.87 -9.67 6.53
N ARG A 175 16.99 -9.95 7.49
CA ARG A 175 15.63 -10.44 7.21
C ARG A 175 14.88 -9.47 6.33
N LYS A 176 14.33 -9.96 5.20
CA LYS A 176 13.57 -9.14 4.23
C LYS A 176 12.42 -8.38 4.91
N THR A 177 11.74 -8.99 5.89
CA THR A 177 10.66 -8.37 6.65
C THR A 177 11.08 -7.16 7.48
N THR A 178 12.30 -7.14 8.00
CA THR A 178 12.85 -5.98 8.71
C THR A 178 13.31 -4.93 7.71
N MET A 179 14.00 -5.36 6.65
CA MET A 179 14.55 -4.46 5.66
C MET A 179 13.49 -3.75 4.80
N ILE A 180 12.31 -4.36 4.60
CA ILE A 180 11.21 -3.70 3.88
C ILE A 180 10.71 -2.46 4.64
N VAL A 181 10.72 -2.48 5.96
CA VAL A 181 10.35 -1.33 6.79
C VAL A 181 11.39 -0.21 6.66
N ALA A 182 12.67 -0.57 6.63
CA ALA A 182 13.75 0.39 6.40
C ALA A 182 13.67 0.99 4.97
N LEU A 183 13.32 0.18 3.97
CA LEU A 183 13.06 0.65 2.61
C LEU A 183 11.85 1.59 2.58
N ALA A 184 10.75 1.25 3.23
CA ALA A 184 9.55 2.10 3.33
C ALA A 184 9.88 3.48 3.93
N ARG A 185 10.71 3.53 4.98
CA ARG A 185 11.19 4.78 5.57
C ARG A 185 12.04 5.60 4.58
N LYS A 186 13.00 4.96 3.91
CA LYS A 186 13.84 5.63 2.90
C LYS A 186 13.01 6.13 1.72
N LEU A 187 12.06 5.32 1.26
CA LEU A 187 11.15 5.67 0.17
C LEU A 187 10.29 6.89 0.54
N LEU A 188 9.70 6.92 1.74
CA LEU A 188 8.95 8.08 2.20
C LEU A 188 9.79 9.36 2.19
N ILE A 189 11.03 9.30 2.69
CA ILE A 189 11.94 10.46 2.71
C ILE A 189 12.30 10.89 1.28
N ALA A 190 12.52 9.95 0.36
CA ALA A 190 12.80 10.24 -1.03
C ALA A 190 11.60 10.90 -1.74
N LEU A 191 10.38 10.38 -1.52
CA LEU A 191 9.16 10.96 -2.06
C LEU A 191 8.85 12.34 -1.46
N TRP A 192 9.13 12.54 -0.17
CA TRP A 192 9.02 13.84 0.47
C TRP A 192 9.97 14.86 -0.18
N ARG A 193 11.23 14.51 -0.41
CA ARG A 193 12.18 15.37 -1.15
C ARG A 193 11.67 15.65 -2.56
N MET A 194 11.20 14.65 -3.27
CA MET A 194 10.68 14.81 -4.63
C MET A 194 9.55 15.86 -4.70
N VAL A 195 8.63 15.90 -3.74
CA VAL A 195 7.54 16.88 -3.74
C VAL A 195 7.96 18.25 -3.19
N THR A 196 9.03 18.34 -2.38
CA THR A 196 9.50 19.62 -1.80
C THR A 196 10.58 20.29 -2.63
N THR A 197 11.44 19.53 -3.28
CA THR A 197 12.59 20.07 -4.04
C THR A 197 12.54 19.76 -5.54
N GLY A 198 11.58 18.91 -5.99
CA GLY A 198 11.54 18.44 -7.37
C GLY A 198 12.56 17.32 -7.69
N GLU A 199 13.41 16.93 -6.76
CA GLU A 199 14.49 15.96 -6.96
C GLU A 199 13.93 14.53 -7.13
N VAL A 200 14.02 14.00 -8.36
CA VAL A 200 13.65 12.60 -8.63
C VAL A 200 14.69 11.67 -8.02
N PRO A 201 14.28 10.65 -7.22
CA PRO A 201 15.23 9.74 -6.62
C PRO A 201 16.03 8.95 -7.67
N GLU A 202 17.31 8.73 -7.41
CA GLU A 202 18.26 8.12 -8.35
C GLU A 202 17.76 6.77 -8.89
N GLY A 203 17.79 6.62 -10.22
CA GLY A 203 17.40 5.43 -10.96
C GLY A 203 15.89 5.11 -10.91
N VAL A 204 15.06 6.06 -10.49
CA VAL A 204 13.61 5.93 -10.54
C VAL A 204 13.09 6.21 -11.95
N VAL A 205 12.27 5.33 -12.45
CA VAL A 205 11.63 5.44 -13.77
C VAL A 205 10.27 6.10 -13.61
N LEU A 206 10.05 7.15 -14.38
CA LEU A 206 8.78 7.88 -14.46
C LEU A 206 7.98 7.43 -15.69
N ARG A 207 6.65 7.51 -15.59
CA ARG A 207 5.78 7.39 -16.76
C ARG A 207 6.03 8.59 -17.69
N LEU A 208 6.07 8.32 -18.98
CA LEU A 208 6.05 9.40 -19.98
C LEU A 208 4.74 10.17 -19.84
N ALA A 209 4.81 11.49 -19.96
CA ALA A 209 3.60 12.29 -20.08
C ALA A 209 2.93 11.94 -21.41
N HIS A 210 1.70 11.45 -21.33
CA HIS A 210 0.82 11.38 -22.50
C HIS A 210 0.01 12.66 -22.58
#